data_49ce8d1f44574331f90dd2f160ed68dc
#
_entry.id   49ce8d1f44574331f90dd2f160ed68dc
#
_cell.length_a   1.000
_cell.length_b   1.000
_cell.length_c   1.000
_cell.angle_alpha   90.00
_cell.angle_beta   90.00
_cell.angle_gamma   90.00
#
_symmetry.space_group_name_H-M   'P 1'
#
loop_
_entity.id
_entity.type
_entity.pdbx_description
1 polymer ?
#
loop_
_entity_poly.entity_id
_entity_poly.type
_entity_poly.pdbx_seq_one_letter_code
_entity_poly.pdbx_strand_id
1 'polypeptide(L)'
;MSRRRALQQVALLLGGALSAPTVAGVCSTATRRAWAASPAWAPRTLSAAQLELVATLTEHIIPQTETPGARAAGVHRFVDTLLTDHYPTVERDRFLAGLAAVDAQARSRYGKAFVESATGQQVALLRELDAAAYAATRGDDAWFFRRMKELTLVGYYTSEIGAMQELHVSPFGAYRGDIPYTAVGRAWA
;
A
#
# COMPACT_ATOMS: atom_id res chain seq x y z
N MET A 1 -13.63 38.67 -11.20
CA MET A 1 -14.65 37.74 -10.67
C MET A 1 -13.99 36.81 -9.69
N SER A 2 -14.54 36.63 -8.47
CA SER A 2 -13.97 35.66 -7.53
C SER A 2 -14.31 34.22 -7.99
N ARG A 3 -13.38 33.27 -7.80
CA ARG A 3 -13.57 31.83 -8.15
C ARG A 3 -14.86 31.25 -7.55
N ARG A 4 -15.27 31.74 -6.40
CA ARG A 4 -16.51 31.37 -5.72
C ARG A 4 -17.77 31.79 -6.49
N ARG A 5 -17.77 33.00 -7.09
CA ARG A 5 -18.88 33.46 -7.92
C ARG A 5 -18.97 32.72 -9.26
N ALA A 6 -17.83 32.35 -9.85
CA ALA A 6 -17.81 31.57 -11.08
C ALA A 6 -18.37 30.16 -10.84
N LEU A 7 -18.01 29.50 -9.76
CA LEU A 7 -18.56 28.18 -9.39
C LEU A 7 -20.05 28.25 -9.08
N GLN A 8 -20.54 29.30 -8.43
CA GLN A 8 -21.96 29.51 -8.18
C GLN A 8 -22.74 29.72 -9.48
N GLN A 9 -22.19 30.47 -10.44
CA GLN A 9 -22.84 30.66 -11.74
C GLN A 9 -22.84 29.40 -12.60
N VAL A 10 -21.78 28.60 -12.57
CA VAL A 10 -21.74 27.30 -13.27
C VAL A 10 -22.75 26.33 -12.66
N ALA A 11 -22.88 26.30 -11.35
CA ALA A 11 -23.88 25.46 -10.66
C ALA A 11 -25.32 25.87 -11.01
N LEU A 12 -25.60 27.17 -11.16
CA LEU A 12 -26.89 27.69 -11.61
C LEU A 12 -27.19 27.40 -13.09
N LEU A 13 -26.16 27.48 -13.97
CA LEU A 13 -26.31 27.22 -15.41
C LEU A 13 -26.51 25.75 -15.75
N LEU A 14 -25.99 24.84 -14.96
CA LEU A 14 -26.16 23.40 -15.16
C LEU A 14 -27.55 22.88 -14.71
N GLY A 15 -28.46 23.77 -14.27
CA GLY A 15 -29.83 23.39 -13.86
C GLY A 15 -29.88 22.39 -12.70
N GLY A 16 -28.74 21.97 -12.26
CA GLY A 16 -28.54 21.16 -11.09
C GLY A 16 -28.36 22.08 -9.90
N ALA A 17 -29.43 22.69 -9.40
CA ALA A 17 -29.41 23.08 -8.02
C ALA A 17 -29.03 21.81 -7.25
N LEU A 18 -27.77 21.67 -6.93
CA LEU A 18 -27.40 20.91 -5.72
C LEU A 18 -28.21 21.59 -4.65
N SER A 19 -29.45 21.12 -4.51
CA SER A 19 -30.43 21.79 -3.63
C SER A 19 -29.84 21.74 -2.22
N ALA A 20 -30.04 22.76 -1.44
CA ALA A 20 -29.62 22.78 -0.05
C ALA A 20 -29.91 21.44 0.67
N PRO A 21 -31.02 20.73 0.39
CA PRO A 21 -31.25 19.37 0.87
C PRO A 21 -30.23 18.33 0.42
N THR A 22 -29.72 18.39 -0.83
CA THR A 22 -28.71 17.43 -1.32
C THR A 22 -27.36 17.66 -0.62
N VAL A 23 -26.95 18.92 -0.47
CA VAL A 23 -25.73 19.27 0.28
C VAL A 23 -25.89 18.91 1.77
N ALA A 24 -27.05 19.22 2.36
CA ALA A 24 -27.36 18.85 3.72
C ALA A 24 -27.41 17.33 3.91
N GLY A 25 -27.90 16.58 2.91
CA GLY A 25 -27.91 15.11 2.87
C GLY A 25 -26.50 14.55 2.88
N VAL A 26 -25.62 15.03 1.99
CA VAL A 26 -24.21 14.59 1.91
C VAL A 26 -23.42 14.97 3.15
N CYS A 27 -23.69 16.13 3.75
CA CYS A 27 -23.03 16.61 4.96
C CYS A 27 -23.72 16.14 6.25
N SER A 28 -24.79 15.35 6.15
CA SER A 28 -25.57 14.94 7.32
C SER A 28 -24.78 13.98 8.22
N THR A 29 -25.15 14.00 9.51
CA THR A 29 -24.61 13.03 10.49
C THR A 29 -24.96 11.59 10.12
N ALA A 30 -26.05 11.37 9.36
CA ALA A 30 -26.44 10.05 8.85
C ALA A 30 -25.47 9.55 7.79
N THR A 31 -25.05 10.39 6.82
CA THR A 31 -24.05 10.05 5.81
C THR A 31 -22.68 9.83 6.44
N ARG A 32 -22.28 10.67 7.40
CA ARG A 32 -21.05 10.46 8.17
C ARG A 32 -21.09 9.17 8.99
N ARG A 33 -22.23 8.83 9.59
CA ARG A 33 -22.42 7.55 10.29
C ARG A 33 -22.42 6.37 9.34
N ALA A 34 -23.01 6.48 8.15
CA ALA A 34 -22.96 5.43 7.12
C ALA A 34 -21.53 5.19 6.61
N TRP A 35 -20.73 6.23 6.45
CA TRP A 35 -19.30 6.09 6.10
C TRP A 35 -18.47 5.55 7.26
N ALA A 36 -18.77 5.96 8.50
CA ALA A 36 -18.12 5.40 9.70
C ALA A 36 -18.56 3.95 9.99
N ALA A 37 -19.74 3.55 9.50
CA ALA A 37 -20.26 2.19 9.58
C ALA A 37 -19.88 1.34 8.34
N SER A 38 -19.01 1.82 7.45
CA SER A 38 -18.43 0.98 6.42
C SER A 38 -17.82 -0.25 7.10
N PRO A 39 -18.12 -1.47 6.60
CA PRO A 39 -17.61 -2.67 7.24
C PRO A 39 -16.09 -2.55 7.36
N ALA A 40 -15.56 -2.88 8.53
CA ALA A 40 -14.11 -2.90 8.74
C ALA A 40 -13.49 -3.75 7.63
N TRP A 41 -12.40 -3.27 7.03
CA TRP A 41 -11.72 -4.02 6.00
C TRP A 41 -11.38 -5.43 6.50
N ALA A 42 -11.66 -6.42 5.68
CA ALA A 42 -11.31 -7.81 5.95
C ALA A 42 -10.60 -8.42 4.74
N PRO A 43 -9.62 -9.30 4.95
CA PRO A 43 -8.94 -9.99 3.85
C PRO A 43 -9.94 -10.88 3.10
N ARG A 44 -9.77 -10.99 1.78
CA ARG A 44 -10.64 -11.79 0.90
C ARG A 44 -9.92 -12.98 0.28
N THR A 45 -8.64 -12.84 -0.01
CA THR A 45 -7.79 -13.90 -0.60
C THR A 45 -6.85 -14.50 0.42
N LEU A 46 -6.20 -13.65 1.24
CA LEU A 46 -5.21 -14.09 2.21
C LEU A 46 -5.91 -14.55 3.51
N SER A 47 -5.50 -15.70 4.04
CA SER A 47 -5.83 -16.07 5.42
C SER A 47 -5.18 -15.10 6.42
N ALA A 48 -5.64 -15.10 7.67
CA ALA A 48 -5.06 -14.24 8.71
C ALA A 48 -3.54 -14.49 8.89
N ALA A 49 -3.09 -15.74 8.83
CA ALA A 49 -1.67 -16.10 8.91
C ALA A 49 -0.87 -15.61 7.70
N GLN A 50 -1.42 -15.74 6.49
CA GLN A 50 -0.78 -15.23 5.27
C GLN A 50 -0.73 -13.71 5.26
N LEU A 51 -1.78 -13.04 5.74
CA LEU A 51 -1.81 -11.59 5.86
C LEU A 51 -0.72 -11.08 6.80
N GLU A 52 -0.53 -11.74 7.95
CA GLU A 52 0.52 -11.39 8.89
C GLU A 52 1.92 -11.67 8.31
N LEU A 53 2.07 -12.76 7.56
CA LEU A 53 3.31 -13.05 6.83
C LEU A 53 3.61 -11.94 5.80
N VAL A 54 2.64 -11.56 4.97
CA VAL A 54 2.79 -10.45 4.01
C VAL A 54 3.12 -9.14 4.73
N ALA A 55 2.44 -8.83 5.84
CA ALA A 55 2.72 -7.62 6.62
C ALA A 55 4.16 -7.61 7.16
N THR A 56 4.67 -8.77 7.60
CA THR A 56 6.05 -8.91 8.08
C THR A 56 7.06 -8.79 6.95
N LEU A 57 6.81 -9.44 5.81
CA LEU A 57 7.68 -9.36 4.63
C LEU A 57 7.79 -7.92 4.10
N THR A 58 6.65 -7.23 3.95
CA THR A 58 6.61 -5.86 3.45
C THR A 58 7.32 -4.88 4.40
N GLU A 59 7.21 -5.08 5.71
CA GLU A 59 7.90 -4.27 6.72
C GLU A 59 9.43 -4.49 6.68
N HIS A 60 9.90 -5.69 6.34
CA HIS A 60 11.34 -5.91 6.11
C HIS A 60 11.84 -5.27 4.81
N ILE A 61 10.99 -5.09 3.80
CA ILE A 61 11.35 -4.44 2.52
C ILE A 61 11.38 -2.93 2.69
N ILE A 62 10.37 -2.34 3.33
CA ILE A 62 10.30 -0.91 3.66
C ILE A 62 10.02 -0.80 5.16
N PRO A 63 11.07 -0.78 5.99
CA PRO A 63 10.91 -0.69 7.44
C PRO A 63 10.55 0.72 7.89
N GLN A 64 9.98 0.81 9.07
CA GLN A 64 9.82 2.09 9.76
C GLN A 64 11.20 2.72 10.03
N THR A 65 11.36 3.97 9.63
CA THR A 65 12.55 4.80 9.87
C THR A 65 12.10 6.17 10.41
N GLU A 66 12.42 7.25 9.71
CA GLU A 66 11.89 8.59 9.99
C GLU A 66 10.42 8.69 9.59
N THR A 67 9.99 7.87 8.62
CA THR A 67 8.61 7.73 8.18
C THR A 67 8.07 6.34 8.56
N PRO A 68 6.73 6.19 8.69
CA PRO A 68 6.13 4.90 8.99
C PRO A 68 6.43 3.87 7.90
N GLY A 69 6.66 2.60 8.27
CA GLY A 69 6.97 1.50 7.36
C GLY A 69 5.76 0.97 6.58
N ALA A 70 6.00 -0.05 5.76
CA ALA A 70 5.00 -0.65 4.88
C ALA A 70 3.80 -1.26 5.63
N ARG A 71 4.02 -1.80 6.83
CA ARG A 71 2.94 -2.31 7.67
C ARG A 71 1.97 -1.20 8.08
N ALA A 72 2.48 -0.07 8.55
CA ALA A 72 1.68 1.09 8.94
C ALA A 72 0.97 1.72 7.75
N ALA A 73 1.60 1.71 6.56
CA ALA A 73 1.01 2.15 5.30
C ALA A 73 -0.11 1.20 4.79
N GLY A 74 -0.31 0.04 5.42
CA GLY A 74 -1.37 -0.90 5.04
C GLY A 74 -1.07 -1.69 3.77
N VAL A 75 0.19 -1.82 3.35
CA VAL A 75 0.60 -2.49 2.12
C VAL A 75 0.09 -3.94 2.04
N HIS A 76 0.02 -4.67 3.15
CA HIS A 76 -0.55 -6.00 3.21
C HIS A 76 -2.02 -6.06 2.77
N ARG A 77 -2.80 -5.00 3.05
CA ARG A 77 -4.20 -4.86 2.60
C ARG A 77 -4.27 -4.58 1.10
N PHE A 78 -3.37 -3.74 0.60
CA PHE A 78 -3.24 -3.47 -0.83
C PHE A 78 -2.92 -4.75 -1.61
N VAL A 79 -1.98 -5.57 -1.12
CA VAL A 79 -1.62 -6.86 -1.72
C VAL A 79 -2.83 -7.80 -1.76
N ASP A 80 -3.58 -7.96 -0.66
CA ASP A 80 -4.79 -8.80 -0.64
C ASP A 80 -5.83 -8.33 -1.66
N THR A 81 -6.04 -7.01 -1.75
CA THR A 81 -6.99 -6.42 -2.71
C THR A 81 -6.57 -6.69 -4.15
N LEU A 82 -5.29 -6.49 -4.49
CA LEU A 82 -4.78 -6.77 -5.84
C LEU A 82 -4.88 -8.25 -6.21
N LEU A 83 -4.51 -9.15 -5.30
CA LEU A 83 -4.64 -10.60 -5.52
C LEU A 83 -6.09 -11.02 -5.75
N THR A 84 -7.03 -10.34 -5.08
CA THR A 84 -8.46 -10.64 -5.21
C THR A 84 -9.04 -10.11 -6.52
N ASP A 85 -8.80 -8.86 -6.84
CA ASP A 85 -9.55 -8.12 -7.86
C ASP A 85 -8.85 -8.08 -9.23
N HIS A 86 -7.51 -8.24 -9.27
CA HIS A 86 -6.73 -7.97 -10.47
C HIS A 86 -5.86 -9.14 -10.93
N TYR A 87 -5.55 -10.11 -10.07
CA TYR A 87 -4.67 -11.20 -10.43
C TYR A 87 -5.45 -12.35 -11.08
N PRO A 88 -4.99 -12.86 -12.26
CA PRO A 88 -5.47 -14.13 -12.78
C PRO A 88 -5.25 -15.26 -11.77
N THR A 89 -6.13 -16.23 -11.74
CA THR A 89 -6.07 -17.34 -10.77
C THR A 89 -4.69 -18.01 -10.74
N VAL A 90 -4.09 -18.25 -11.92
CA VAL A 90 -2.77 -18.92 -12.01
C VAL A 90 -1.67 -18.10 -11.32
N GLU A 91 -1.65 -16.79 -11.53
CA GLU A 91 -0.63 -15.92 -10.90
C GLU A 91 -0.88 -15.76 -9.41
N ARG A 92 -2.14 -15.65 -9.01
CA ARG A 92 -2.54 -15.61 -7.60
C ARG A 92 -2.10 -16.89 -6.88
N ASP A 93 -2.39 -18.05 -7.44
CA ASP A 93 -2.04 -19.34 -6.85
C ASP A 93 -0.52 -19.52 -6.77
N ARG A 94 0.21 -19.04 -7.79
CA ARG A 94 1.67 -18.99 -7.78
C ARG A 94 2.21 -18.08 -6.67
N PHE A 95 1.58 -16.93 -6.44
CA PHE A 95 1.95 -16.04 -5.35
C PHE A 95 1.71 -16.68 -3.98
N LEU A 96 0.57 -17.34 -3.79
CA LEU A 96 0.24 -18.06 -2.55
C LEU A 96 1.21 -19.23 -2.30
N ALA A 97 1.61 -19.94 -3.35
CA ALA A 97 2.63 -20.98 -3.27
C ALA A 97 3.99 -20.43 -2.82
N GLY A 98 4.37 -19.24 -3.32
CA GLY A 98 5.58 -18.54 -2.90
C GLY A 98 5.55 -18.15 -1.42
N LEU A 99 4.41 -17.65 -0.91
CA LEU A 99 4.24 -17.40 0.53
C LEU A 99 4.43 -18.67 1.37
N ALA A 100 3.83 -19.78 0.92
CA ALA A 100 3.97 -21.07 1.60
C ALA A 100 5.42 -21.56 1.58
N ALA A 101 6.15 -21.35 0.49
CA ALA A 101 7.56 -21.71 0.36
C ALA A 101 8.45 -20.95 1.35
N VAL A 102 8.21 -19.65 1.56
CA VAL A 102 8.95 -18.84 2.57
C VAL A 102 8.76 -19.43 3.96
N ASP A 103 7.54 -19.74 4.32
CA ASP A 103 7.22 -20.28 5.65
C ASP A 103 7.80 -21.70 5.82
N ALA A 104 7.75 -22.54 4.77
CA ALA A 104 8.35 -23.85 4.76
C ALA A 104 9.89 -23.81 4.92
N GLN A 105 10.55 -22.86 4.25
CA GLN A 105 12.00 -22.66 4.40
C GLN A 105 12.36 -22.21 5.82
N ALA A 106 11.58 -21.31 6.42
CA ALA A 106 11.78 -20.89 7.80
C ALA A 106 11.63 -22.05 8.78
N ARG A 107 10.57 -22.87 8.63
CA ARG A 107 10.35 -24.07 9.44
C ARG A 107 11.48 -25.09 9.29
N SER A 108 11.94 -25.33 8.09
CA SER A 108 13.04 -26.28 7.81
C SER A 108 14.35 -25.85 8.46
N ARG A 109 14.66 -24.54 8.46
CA ARG A 109 15.94 -24.03 8.94
C ARG A 109 15.94 -23.69 10.42
N TYR A 110 14.84 -23.18 10.93
CA TYR A 110 14.75 -22.59 12.26
C TYR A 110 13.75 -23.31 13.18
N GLY A 111 13.01 -24.30 12.66
CA GLY A 111 12.00 -25.04 13.41
C GLY A 111 10.72 -24.24 13.74
N LYS A 112 10.58 -23.04 13.18
CA LYS A 112 9.47 -22.10 13.45
C LYS A 112 8.97 -21.49 12.16
N ALA A 113 7.72 -21.00 12.18
CA ALA A 113 7.18 -20.18 11.09
C ALA A 113 8.00 -18.91 10.91
N PHE A 114 7.99 -18.36 9.70
CA PHE A 114 8.77 -17.15 9.39
C PHE A 114 8.48 -16.01 10.37
N VAL A 115 7.20 -15.74 10.66
CA VAL A 115 6.77 -14.68 11.57
C VAL A 115 7.24 -14.90 13.01
N GLU A 116 7.39 -16.15 13.43
CA GLU A 116 7.84 -16.54 14.77
C GLU A 116 9.36 -16.60 14.92
N SER A 117 10.08 -16.54 13.79
CA SER A 117 11.54 -16.57 13.77
C SER A 117 12.13 -15.26 14.29
N ALA A 118 13.32 -15.32 14.86
CA ALA A 118 14.01 -14.11 15.29
C ALA A 118 14.29 -13.16 14.10
N THR A 119 14.27 -11.86 14.34
CA THR A 119 14.47 -10.84 13.29
C THR A 119 15.73 -11.08 12.45
N GLY A 120 16.84 -11.47 13.09
CA GLY A 120 18.08 -11.81 12.38
C GLY A 120 17.94 -13.01 11.43
N GLN A 121 17.14 -14.01 11.79
CA GLN A 121 16.84 -15.19 10.97
C GLN A 121 15.93 -14.81 9.79
N GLN A 122 14.92 -13.96 10.04
CA GLN A 122 14.05 -13.42 9.00
C GLN A 122 14.87 -12.65 7.95
N VAL A 123 15.72 -11.73 8.41
CA VAL A 123 16.59 -10.94 7.53
C VAL A 123 17.56 -11.82 6.73
N ALA A 124 18.17 -12.85 7.36
CA ALA A 124 19.07 -13.76 6.68
C ALA A 124 18.36 -14.51 5.54
N LEU A 125 17.16 -15.06 5.81
CA LEU A 125 16.35 -15.74 4.79
C LEU A 125 15.94 -14.79 3.65
N LEU A 126 15.52 -13.56 3.98
CA LEU A 126 15.12 -12.59 2.96
C LEU A 126 16.29 -12.15 2.07
N ARG A 127 17.50 -12.02 2.61
CA ARG A 127 18.70 -11.70 1.82
C ARG A 127 19.04 -12.80 0.82
N GLU A 128 18.85 -14.07 1.19
CA GLU A 128 19.05 -15.18 0.28
C GLU A 128 17.99 -15.21 -0.83
N LEU A 129 16.71 -14.98 -0.48
CA LEU A 129 15.64 -14.86 -1.46
C LEU A 129 15.85 -13.67 -2.42
N ASP A 130 16.35 -12.56 -1.89
CA ASP A 130 16.68 -11.39 -2.71
C ASP A 130 17.83 -11.68 -3.67
N ALA A 131 18.91 -12.29 -3.18
CA ALA A 131 20.01 -12.69 -4.03
C ALA A 131 19.56 -13.68 -5.12
N ALA A 132 18.75 -14.67 -4.80
CA ALA A 132 18.20 -15.63 -5.73
C ALA A 132 17.26 -14.97 -6.75
N ALA A 133 16.50 -13.97 -6.36
CA ALA A 133 15.56 -13.24 -7.21
C ALA A 133 16.24 -12.52 -8.37
N TYR A 134 17.50 -12.09 -8.20
CA TYR A 134 18.28 -11.37 -9.20
C TYR A 134 19.41 -12.22 -9.81
N ALA A 135 19.56 -13.48 -9.40
CA ALA A 135 20.45 -14.42 -10.05
C ALA A 135 19.97 -14.75 -11.48
N ALA A 136 20.86 -15.24 -12.31
CA ALA A 136 20.54 -15.61 -13.69
C ALA A 136 19.52 -16.76 -13.82
N THR A 137 19.35 -17.54 -12.77
CA THR A 137 18.41 -18.68 -12.70
C THR A 137 16.99 -18.18 -12.45
N ARG A 138 16.08 -18.49 -13.36
CA ARG A 138 14.66 -18.16 -13.27
C ARG A 138 13.92 -19.32 -12.58
N GLY A 139 13.58 -19.14 -11.29
CA GLY A 139 12.75 -20.07 -10.53
C GLY A 139 11.50 -19.40 -9.97
N ASP A 140 10.59 -20.20 -9.41
CA ASP A 140 9.34 -19.70 -8.82
C ASP A 140 9.59 -18.82 -7.60
N ASP A 141 10.56 -19.16 -6.76
CA ASP A 141 10.97 -18.34 -5.60
C ASP A 141 11.50 -16.98 -6.05
N ALA A 142 12.30 -16.93 -7.13
CA ALA A 142 12.81 -15.71 -7.73
C ALA A 142 11.68 -14.82 -8.26
N TRP A 143 10.68 -15.42 -8.92
CA TRP A 143 9.51 -14.70 -9.41
C TRP A 143 8.70 -14.14 -8.25
N PHE A 144 8.43 -14.95 -7.21
CA PHE A 144 7.65 -14.56 -6.05
C PHE A 144 8.27 -13.36 -5.32
N PHE A 145 9.57 -13.44 -5.01
CA PHE A 145 10.21 -12.40 -4.21
C PHE A 145 10.32 -11.06 -4.96
N ARG A 146 10.61 -11.10 -6.27
CA ARG A 146 10.54 -9.89 -7.11
C ARG A 146 9.15 -9.28 -7.10
N ARG A 147 8.12 -10.11 -7.28
CA ARG A 147 6.73 -9.63 -7.26
C ARG A 147 6.35 -9.07 -5.89
N MET A 148 6.80 -9.68 -4.80
CA MET A 148 6.59 -9.16 -3.45
C MET A 148 7.23 -7.78 -3.28
N LYS A 149 8.46 -7.57 -3.75
CA LYS A 149 9.12 -6.27 -3.71
C LYS A 149 8.39 -5.23 -4.55
N GLU A 150 8.02 -5.57 -5.78
CA GLU A 150 7.25 -4.68 -6.66
C GLU A 150 5.94 -4.23 -6.01
N LEU A 151 5.15 -5.17 -5.49
CA LEU A 151 3.90 -4.87 -4.81
C LEU A 151 4.10 -4.03 -3.55
N THR A 152 5.19 -4.27 -2.83
CA THR A 152 5.54 -3.48 -1.65
C THR A 152 5.86 -2.03 -2.04
N LEU A 153 6.70 -1.82 -3.05
CA LEU A 153 7.04 -0.48 -3.52
C LEU A 153 5.80 0.26 -4.06
N VAL A 154 5.03 -0.38 -4.93
CA VAL A 154 3.82 0.23 -5.47
C VAL A 154 2.83 0.56 -4.35
N GLY A 155 2.52 -0.40 -3.47
CA GLY A 155 1.58 -0.20 -2.38
C GLY A 155 2.03 0.88 -1.38
N TYR A 156 3.32 0.97 -1.11
CA TYR A 156 3.86 1.99 -0.22
C TYR A 156 3.81 3.38 -0.84
N TYR A 157 4.41 3.58 -2.00
CA TYR A 157 4.52 4.91 -2.61
C TYR A 157 3.21 5.47 -3.18
N THR A 158 2.19 4.62 -3.38
CA THR A 158 0.83 5.05 -3.71
C THR A 158 -0.06 5.21 -2.47
N SER A 159 0.40 4.83 -1.28
CA SER A 159 -0.31 5.09 -0.03
C SER A 159 -0.21 6.57 0.37
N GLU A 160 -1.12 7.01 1.25
CA GLU A 160 -1.05 8.35 1.84
C GLU A 160 0.29 8.59 2.55
N ILE A 161 0.77 7.60 3.31
CA ILE A 161 2.04 7.68 4.03
C ILE A 161 3.21 7.85 3.04
N GLY A 162 3.33 6.96 2.06
CA GLY A 162 4.42 7.02 1.09
C GLY A 162 4.37 8.26 0.21
N ALA A 163 3.19 8.65 -0.28
CA ALA A 163 3.05 9.80 -1.12
C ALA A 163 3.25 11.13 -0.37
N MET A 164 2.68 11.27 0.82
CA MET A 164 2.64 12.56 1.52
C MET A 164 3.79 12.75 2.50
N GLN A 165 4.25 11.69 3.17
CA GLN A 165 5.28 11.80 4.20
C GLN A 165 6.66 11.48 3.66
N GLU A 166 6.79 10.51 2.74
CA GLU A 166 8.08 10.11 2.16
C GLU A 166 8.42 10.92 0.90
N LEU A 167 7.50 10.97 -0.07
CA LEU A 167 7.72 11.66 -1.35
C LEU A 167 7.32 13.15 -1.33
N HIS A 168 6.55 13.59 -0.34
CA HIS A 168 6.03 14.96 -0.26
C HIS A 168 5.28 15.40 -1.52
N VAL A 169 4.57 14.47 -2.17
CA VAL A 169 3.80 14.75 -3.38
C VAL A 169 2.68 15.74 -3.06
N SER A 170 2.61 16.85 -3.80
CA SER A 170 1.47 17.76 -3.70
C SER A 170 0.29 17.22 -4.49
N PRO A 171 -0.84 16.82 -3.87
CA PRO A 171 -1.96 16.22 -4.57
C PRO A 171 -2.67 17.18 -5.54
N PHE A 172 -2.43 18.48 -5.44
CA PHE A 172 -3.08 19.52 -6.25
C PHE A 172 -2.13 20.35 -7.11
N GLY A 173 -0.89 19.89 -7.31
CA GLY A 173 -0.03 20.32 -8.39
C GLY A 173 0.26 21.83 -8.50
N ALA A 174 0.26 22.58 -7.40
CA ALA A 174 0.73 23.95 -7.44
C ALA A 174 2.26 23.94 -7.54
N TYR A 175 2.79 24.05 -8.75
CA TYR A 175 4.22 24.27 -8.97
C TYR A 175 4.65 25.59 -8.32
N ARG A 176 5.61 25.53 -7.40
CA ARG A 176 6.24 26.67 -6.74
C ARG A 176 7.73 26.60 -6.99
N GLY A 177 8.15 27.16 -8.11
CA GLY A 177 9.56 27.17 -8.53
C GLY A 177 10.44 28.20 -7.81
N ASP A 178 9.85 29.05 -6.98
CA ASP A 178 10.48 30.15 -6.25
C ASP A 178 10.83 29.80 -4.78
N ILE A 179 10.70 28.55 -4.37
CA ILE A 179 11.03 28.12 -3.01
C ILE A 179 12.55 28.02 -2.88
N PRO A 180 13.19 28.71 -1.89
CA PRO A 180 14.60 28.59 -1.65
C PRO A 180 14.99 27.14 -1.31
N TYR A 181 16.07 26.63 -1.89
CA TYR A 181 16.55 25.24 -1.65
C TYR A 181 16.79 24.96 -0.15
N THR A 182 17.23 25.97 0.60
CA THR A 182 17.43 25.87 2.06
C THR A 182 16.14 25.55 2.83
N ALA A 183 14.96 25.88 2.28
CA ALA A 183 13.67 25.56 2.88
C ALA A 183 13.20 24.13 2.51
N VAL A 184 13.73 23.56 1.43
CA VAL A 184 13.37 22.21 0.95
C VAL A 184 14.35 21.16 1.48
N GLY A 185 15.64 21.49 1.55
CA GLY A 185 16.71 20.65 2.08
C GLY A 185 17.20 19.56 1.15
N ARG A 186 16.32 18.93 0.39
CA ARG A 186 16.64 17.89 -0.62
C ARG A 186 15.67 17.95 -1.81
N ALA A 187 16.05 17.32 -2.91
CA ALA A 187 15.10 17.11 -4.02
C ALA A 187 14.03 16.09 -3.59
N TRP A 188 12.78 16.44 -3.80
CA TRP A 188 11.62 15.56 -3.65
C TRP A 188 11.18 15.09 -5.04
N ALA A 189 10.67 13.86 -5.15
CA ALA A 189 10.18 13.31 -6.41
C ALA A 189 8.88 14.00 -6.87
#